data_eab5a34a5a70a3ee89f016b8b3ea18b9
#
_entry.id   eab5a34a5a70a3ee89f016b8b3ea18b9
#
_cell.length_a   1.000
_cell.length_b   1.000
_cell.length_c   1.000
_cell.angle_alpha   90.00
_cell.angle_beta   90.00
_cell.angle_gamma   90.00
#
_symmetry.space_group_name_H-M   'P 1'
#
loop_
_entity.id
_entity.type
_entity.pdbx_description
1 polymer ?
#
loop_
_entity_poly.entity_id
_entity_poly.type
_entity_poly.pdbx_seq_one_letter_code
_entity_poly.pdbx_strand_id
1 'polypeptide(L)'
;MAAEASGSELIQVVALLAAGVVAVPIFKRMGLGSILGYLAAGVVIGPFGLGVFSESEAILHVAELGVVMFLFIIGLEMQPSRLWGLRREIFGLGALQVGVCALLLTGVGMAGGFPIAQSFVAGAGFVLTSTAIVMQLLEERGEIASPKGQRIVSVLLLEDLAIVPLLALIAFLAPGGADTSLSERLTEVGIGLAAIVGLVVAGRYLLNPFFRILAEARAREVMTAAALLVVLGSALAMQLSGLSMAMGAFLAGVLLSESTFRHQLEADIEPFRGILLGLFFLAVGMSLDLHVVAANWRLIAIYVVAYMVMKAFGIYIVARVLKSGHREALERAVFMAQGGEFAFVLYSAAAAVGIIDGNANATLTAIVIISMVLTPLAIIALRYLTPRDEQSLDGVDVADGLTGSVLVIGFGRFGQIASQPLLLRGIDVSIIDNDVEMIQAAADFGFKVYYGDGTRLDILHAAGAGRARAVLICVDKADVAVRIAQLIKAEFPLLTVLARAFDRGTALQLIRAGVDFQLRETFESALVFGGSALESLGVDPEDVAETIEDVRRRDTDRFETQLAEGIRAGQRFLRGNIGTPIPTPLSTPRRPGQALNEETAGVLHKSEPAD
;
A
#
# COMPACT_ATOMS: atom_id res chain seq x y z
N MET A 1 -29.40 -28.96 -26.87
CA MET A 1 -29.24 -27.51 -27.06
C MET A 1 -29.16 -26.74 -25.74
N ALA A 2 -30.11 -26.80 -24.79
CA ALA A 2 -29.96 -26.07 -23.50
C ALA A 2 -28.85 -26.63 -22.56
N ALA A 3 -28.60 -27.94 -22.57
CA ALA A 3 -27.56 -28.57 -21.75
C ALA A 3 -26.13 -28.38 -22.32
N GLU A 4 -26.00 -28.21 -23.62
CA GLU A 4 -24.68 -27.92 -24.26
C GLU A 4 -24.30 -26.45 -24.11
N ALA A 5 -25.27 -25.52 -24.11
CA ALA A 5 -25.03 -24.11 -23.85
C ALA A 5 -24.54 -23.90 -22.38
N SER A 6 -25.15 -24.57 -21.38
CA SER A 6 -24.74 -24.47 -19.99
C SER A 6 -23.36 -25.08 -19.71
N GLY A 7 -22.95 -26.08 -20.47
CA GLY A 7 -21.60 -26.67 -20.39
C GLY A 7 -20.51 -25.74 -20.93
N SER A 8 -20.78 -24.99 -21.99
CA SER A 8 -19.82 -24.03 -22.56
C SER A 8 -19.60 -22.82 -21.67
N GLU A 9 -20.64 -22.30 -21.02
CA GLU A 9 -20.53 -21.17 -20.08
C GLU A 9 -19.71 -21.52 -18.83
N LEU A 10 -19.92 -22.74 -18.28
CA LEU A 10 -19.13 -23.18 -17.12
C LEU A 10 -17.64 -23.35 -17.46
N ILE A 11 -17.34 -23.90 -18.65
CA ILE A 11 -15.95 -24.03 -19.12
C ILE A 11 -15.29 -22.66 -19.25
N GLN A 12 -16.01 -21.67 -19.75
CA GLN A 12 -15.52 -20.29 -19.86
C GLN A 12 -15.22 -19.68 -18.48
N VAL A 13 -16.11 -19.80 -17.52
CA VAL A 13 -15.87 -19.29 -16.13
C VAL A 13 -14.66 -20.00 -15.50
N VAL A 14 -14.55 -21.31 -15.65
CA VAL A 14 -13.40 -22.07 -15.13
C VAL A 14 -12.09 -21.64 -15.82
N ALA A 15 -12.11 -21.41 -17.12
CA ALA A 15 -10.94 -20.95 -17.87
C ALA A 15 -10.48 -19.54 -17.43
N LEU A 16 -11.43 -18.61 -17.20
CA LEU A 16 -11.15 -17.27 -16.67
C LEU A 16 -10.46 -17.33 -15.30
N LEU A 17 -11.05 -18.12 -14.39
CA LEU A 17 -10.50 -18.27 -13.05
C LEU A 17 -9.12 -18.96 -13.07
N ALA A 18 -8.98 -20.02 -13.87
CA ALA A 18 -7.70 -20.74 -13.99
C ALA A 18 -6.60 -19.86 -14.56
N ALA A 19 -6.88 -19.07 -15.59
CA ALA A 19 -5.94 -18.15 -16.20
C ALA A 19 -5.43 -17.10 -15.20
N GLY A 20 -6.33 -16.49 -14.41
CA GLY A 20 -5.97 -15.55 -13.36
C GLY A 20 -5.16 -16.18 -12.23
N VAL A 21 -5.60 -17.35 -11.73
CA VAL A 21 -4.93 -18.08 -10.63
C VAL A 21 -3.51 -18.53 -11.03
N VAL A 22 -3.26 -18.86 -12.29
CA VAL A 22 -1.94 -19.26 -12.76
C VAL A 22 -1.06 -18.05 -13.07
N ALA A 23 -1.56 -17.08 -13.83
CA ALA A 23 -0.73 -15.96 -14.31
C ALA A 23 -0.33 -14.99 -13.19
N VAL A 24 -1.25 -14.64 -12.29
CA VAL A 24 -0.99 -13.63 -11.25
C VAL A 24 0.18 -14.00 -10.33
N PRO A 25 0.30 -15.21 -9.77
CA PRO A 25 1.46 -15.58 -8.95
C PRO A 25 2.79 -15.54 -9.73
N ILE A 26 2.77 -15.91 -11.01
CA ILE A 26 3.97 -15.87 -11.87
C ILE A 26 4.45 -14.43 -12.03
N PHE A 27 3.55 -13.51 -12.43
CA PHE A 27 3.90 -12.11 -12.64
C PHE A 27 4.28 -11.39 -11.34
N LYS A 28 3.63 -11.72 -10.21
CA LYS A 28 4.04 -11.21 -8.89
C LYS A 28 5.47 -11.67 -8.52
N ARG A 29 5.83 -12.93 -8.76
CA ARG A 29 7.20 -13.41 -8.53
C ARG A 29 8.25 -12.74 -9.42
N MET A 30 7.85 -12.32 -10.62
CA MET A 30 8.71 -11.55 -11.53
C MET A 30 8.80 -10.05 -11.16
N GLY A 31 8.09 -9.59 -10.12
CA GLY A 31 8.05 -8.17 -9.72
C GLY A 31 7.21 -7.27 -10.64
N LEU A 32 6.35 -7.86 -11.49
CA LEU A 32 5.54 -7.13 -12.47
C LEU A 32 4.13 -6.81 -11.97
N GLY A 33 3.74 -7.30 -10.79
CA GLY A 33 2.44 -7.05 -10.19
C GLY A 33 1.30 -7.91 -10.72
N SER A 34 0.13 -7.82 -10.05
CA SER A 34 -1.05 -8.65 -10.40
C SER A 34 -1.77 -8.17 -11.66
N ILE A 35 -1.80 -6.86 -11.90
CA ILE A 35 -2.50 -6.25 -13.05
C ILE A 35 -1.96 -6.80 -14.38
N LEU A 36 -0.63 -6.78 -14.53
CA LEU A 36 0.02 -7.32 -15.73
C LEU A 36 -0.18 -8.84 -15.87
N GLY A 37 -0.30 -9.56 -14.75
CA GLY A 37 -0.66 -10.98 -14.76
C GLY A 37 -2.05 -11.22 -15.34
N TYR A 38 -3.06 -10.47 -14.93
CA TYR A 38 -4.41 -10.56 -15.46
C TYR A 38 -4.49 -10.14 -16.94
N LEU A 39 -3.83 -9.04 -17.32
CA LEU A 39 -3.76 -8.59 -18.72
C LEU A 39 -3.13 -9.65 -19.62
N ALA A 40 -1.99 -10.20 -19.22
CA ALA A 40 -1.31 -11.26 -19.97
C ALA A 40 -2.19 -12.54 -20.09
N ALA A 41 -2.83 -12.94 -18.99
CA ALA A 41 -3.77 -14.06 -18.99
C ALA A 41 -4.91 -13.81 -19.98
N GLY A 42 -5.48 -12.60 -19.99
CA GLY A 42 -6.52 -12.20 -20.93
C GLY A 42 -6.07 -12.29 -22.39
N VAL A 43 -4.88 -11.79 -22.72
CA VAL A 43 -4.29 -11.92 -24.06
C VAL A 43 -4.15 -13.39 -24.46
N VAL A 44 -3.71 -14.26 -23.55
CA VAL A 44 -3.50 -15.69 -23.84
C VAL A 44 -4.81 -16.42 -24.11
N ILE A 45 -5.85 -16.21 -23.29
CA ILE A 45 -7.13 -16.93 -23.42
C ILE A 45 -8.11 -16.27 -24.38
N GLY A 46 -7.84 -15.02 -24.75
CA GLY A 46 -8.68 -14.20 -25.61
C GLY A 46 -8.74 -14.67 -27.08
N PRO A 47 -9.54 -13.95 -27.91
CA PRO A 47 -9.76 -14.29 -29.32
C PRO A 47 -8.47 -14.32 -30.16
N PHE A 48 -7.52 -13.49 -29.80
CA PHE A 48 -6.24 -13.34 -30.50
C PHE A 48 -5.11 -14.25 -29.95
N GLY A 49 -5.38 -14.98 -28.84
CA GLY A 49 -4.48 -15.97 -28.26
C GLY A 49 -4.91 -17.41 -28.54
N LEU A 50 -5.30 -18.14 -27.49
CA LEU A 50 -5.78 -19.53 -27.59
C LEU A 50 -7.22 -19.65 -28.15
N GLY A 51 -7.94 -18.54 -28.26
CA GLY A 51 -9.32 -18.52 -28.80
C GLY A 51 -10.34 -19.27 -27.93
N VAL A 52 -10.09 -19.39 -26.62
CA VAL A 52 -11.04 -20.01 -25.69
C VAL A 52 -12.35 -19.22 -25.62
N PHE A 53 -12.24 -17.91 -25.85
CA PHE A 53 -13.36 -16.98 -25.95
C PHE A 53 -13.43 -16.43 -27.37
N SER A 54 -14.51 -16.72 -28.06
CA SER A 54 -14.77 -16.27 -29.45
C SER A 54 -15.71 -15.04 -29.52
N GLU A 55 -16.52 -14.83 -28.48
CA GLU A 55 -17.46 -13.71 -28.40
C GLU A 55 -16.99 -12.69 -27.37
N SER A 56 -16.51 -11.55 -27.86
CA SER A 56 -16.03 -10.47 -27.00
C SER A 56 -17.16 -9.70 -26.27
N GLU A 57 -18.39 -9.72 -26.78
CA GLU A 57 -19.49 -8.93 -26.20
C GLU A 57 -19.91 -9.41 -24.79
N ALA A 58 -20.06 -10.73 -24.57
CA ALA A 58 -20.44 -11.26 -23.27
C ALA A 58 -19.37 -10.95 -22.19
N ILE A 59 -18.11 -10.92 -22.61
CA ILE A 59 -16.98 -10.62 -21.74
C ILE A 59 -16.92 -9.12 -21.43
N LEU A 60 -17.24 -8.27 -22.40
CA LEU A 60 -17.33 -6.83 -22.21
C LEU A 60 -18.39 -6.46 -21.17
N HIS A 61 -19.55 -7.09 -21.14
CA HIS A 61 -20.57 -6.85 -20.12
C HIS A 61 -20.11 -7.22 -18.70
N VAL A 62 -19.40 -8.34 -18.56
CA VAL A 62 -18.82 -8.72 -17.26
C VAL A 62 -17.70 -7.76 -16.86
N ALA A 63 -16.91 -7.31 -17.84
CA ALA A 63 -15.87 -6.32 -17.62
C ALA A 63 -16.43 -4.96 -17.20
N GLU A 64 -17.52 -4.51 -17.81
CA GLU A 64 -18.22 -3.28 -17.44
C GLU A 64 -18.71 -3.31 -15.99
N LEU A 65 -19.26 -4.43 -15.53
CA LEU A 65 -19.61 -4.62 -14.13
C LEU A 65 -18.36 -4.60 -13.23
N GLY A 66 -17.25 -5.16 -13.69
CA GLY A 66 -15.97 -5.08 -13.01
C GLY A 66 -15.47 -3.64 -12.84
N VAL A 67 -15.57 -2.81 -13.89
CA VAL A 67 -15.26 -1.38 -13.84
C VAL A 67 -16.16 -0.64 -12.86
N VAL A 68 -17.48 -0.88 -12.92
CA VAL A 68 -18.47 -0.27 -12.03
C VAL A 68 -18.11 -0.56 -10.57
N MET A 69 -17.84 -1.81 -10.22
CA MET A 69 -17.47 -2.20 -8.86
C MET A 69 -16.09 -1.67 -8.45
N PHE A 70 -15.14 -1.66 -9.35
CA PHE A 70 -13.79 -1.10 -9.09
C PHE A 70 -13.86 0.39 -8.77
N LEU A 71 -14.54 1.18 -9.58
CA LEU A 71 -14.68 2.62 -9.35
C LEU A 71 -15.52 2.94 -8.11
N PHE A 72 -16.51 2.10 -7.78
CA PHE A 72 -17.21 2.22 -6.52
C PHE A 72 -16.27 2.10 -5.31
N ILE A 73 -15.40 1.08 -5.31
CA ILE A 73 -14.46 0.85 -4.21
C ILE A 73 -13.47 2.01 -4.09
N ILE A 74 -12.95 2.49 -5.22
CA ILE A 74 -12.10 3.69 -5.21
C ILE A 74 -12.86 4.90 -4.65
N GLY A 75 -14.12 5.10 -5.07
CA GLY A 75 -14.97 6.13 -4.48
C GLY A 75 -15.13 5.96 -2.96
N LEU A 76 -15.28 4.74 -2.47
CA LEU A 76 -15.41 4.44 -1.04
C LEU A 76 -14.12 4.72 -0.25
N GLU A 77 -12.95 4.53 -0.85
CA GLU A 77 -11.65 4.89 -0.28
C GLU A 77 -11.44 6.41 -0.23
N MET A 78 -12.08 7.16 -1.14
CA MET A 78 -11.97 8.62 -1.25
C MET A 78 -12.78 9.34 -0.17
N GLN A 79 -12.16 9.57 1.00
CA GLN A 79 -12.79 10.34 2.08
C GLN A 79 -12.64 11.84 1.84
N PRO A 80 -13.73 12.60 1.59
CA PRO A 80 -13.68 14.06 1.40
C PRO A 80 -13.01 14.79 2.57
N SER A 81 -13.21 14.34 3.79
CA SER A 81 -12.59 14.90 5.00
C SER A 81 -11.06 14.79 5.01
N ARG A 82 -10.50 13.66 4.58
CA ARG A 82 -9.04 13.47 4.44
C ARG A 82 -8.47 14.27 3.28
N LEU A 83 -9.15 14.28 2.14
CA LEU A 83 -8.77 15.07 0.97
C LEU A 83 -8.69 16.56 1.30
N TRP A 84 -9.60 17.05 2.16
CA TRP A 84 -9.57 18.44 2.61
C TRP A 84 -8.35 18.80 3.45
N GLY A 85 -7.82 17.85 4.22
CA GLY A 85 -6.56 18.00 4.96
C GLY A 85 -5.34 18.22 4.05
N LEU A 86 -5.30 17.51 2.91
CA LEU A 86 -4.20 17.54 1.93
C LEU A 86 -4.49 18.47 0.73
N ARG A 87 -5.51 19.32 0.79
CA ARG A 87 -6.01 20.11 -0.34
C ARG A 87 -4.95 20.96 -1.04
N ARG A 88 -3.94 21.48 -0.32
CA ARG A 88 -2.86 22.29 -0.93
C ARG A 88 -1.95 21.46 -1.82
N GLU A 89 -1.64 20.25 -1.40
CA GLU A 89 -0.79 19.32 -2.16
C GLU A 89 -1.58 18.70 -3.30
N ILE A 90 -2.80 18.23 -3.05
CA ILE A 90 -3.67 17.61 -4.06
C ILE A 90 -4.02 18.63 -5.15
N PHE A 91 -4.67 19.75 -4.78
CA PHE A 91 -5.17 20.74 -5.76
C PHE A 91 -4.11 21.74 -6.21
N GLY A 92 -2.99 21.90 -5.50
CA GLY A 92 -1.85 22.73 -5.92
C GLY A 92 -0.88 21.96 -6.80
N LEU A 93 -0.10 21.07 -6.18
CA LEU A 93 0.91 20.27 -6.87
C LEU A 93 0.28 19.33 -7.91
N GLY A 94 -0.74 18.58 -7.50
CA GLY A 94 -1.39 17.58 -8.35
C GLY A 94 -2.08 18.21 -9.56
N ALA A 95 -2.91 19.25 -9.37
CA ALA A 95 -3.61 19.91 -10.47
C ALA A 95 -2.64 20.54 -11.49
N LEU A 96 -1.55 21.14 -11.00
CA LEU A 96 -0.51 21.68 -11.89
C LEU A 96 0.16 20.56 -12.70
N GLN A 97 0.51 19.43 -12.04
CA GLN A 97 1.13 18.29 -12.72
C GLN A 97 0.20 17.66 -13.75
N VAL A 98 -1.04 17.36 -13.38
CA VAL A 98 -2.04 16.80 -14.29
C VAL A 98 -2.29 17.73 -15.47
N GLY A 99 -2.48 19.03 -15.23
CA GLY A 99 -2.72 20.03 -16.28
C GLY A 99 -1.54 20.15 -17.26
N VAL A 100 -0.31 20.29 -16.75
CA VAL A 100 0.89 20.37 -17.57
C VAL A 100 1.10 19.09 -18.39
N CYS A 101 0.97 17.92 -17.75
CA CYS A 101 1.12 16.64 -18.46
C CYS A 101 0.01 16.45 -19.51
N ALA A 102 -1.25 16.79 -19.20
CA ALA A 102 -2.35 16.70 -20.18
C ALA A 102 -2.09 17.58 -21.41
N LEU A 103 -1.64 18.81 -21.21
CA LEU A 103 -1.28 19.71 -22.32
C LEU A 103 -0.12 19.17 -23.17
N LEU A 104 0.95 18.71 -22.53
CA LEU A 104 2.11 18.18 -23.24
C LEU A 104 1.76 16.91 -24.03
N LEU A 105 1.03 15.99 -23.43
CA LEU A 105 0.66 14.73 -24.08
C LEU A 105 -0.38 14.93 -25.19
N THR A 106 -1.33 15.87 -25.01
CA THR A 106 -2.21 16.31 -26.09
C THR A 106 -1.40 16.88 -27.25
N GLY A 107 -0.37 17.70 -26.96
CA GLY A 107 0.54 18.24 -27.94
C GLY A 107 1.30 17.15 -28.73
N VAL A 108 1.69 16.06 -28.08
CA VAL A 108 2.31 14.90 -28.76
C VAL A 108 1.35 14.28 -29.78
N GLY A 109 0.08 14.07 -29.41
CA GLY A 109 -0.93 13.55 -30.33
C GLY A 109 -1.17 14.49 -31.53
N MET A 110 -1.31 15.78 -31.27
CA MET A 110 -1.47 16.79 -32.33
C MET A 110 -0.25 16.86 -33.26
N ALA A 111 0.96 16.76 -32.73
CA ALA A 111 2.19 16.71 -33.52
C ALA A 111 2.25 15.46 -34.42
N GLY A 112 1.58 14.37 -34.01
CA GLY A 112 1.37 13.18 -34.83
C GLY A 112 0.29 13.32 -35.89
N GLY A 113 -0.38 14.48 -35.97
CA GLY A 113 -1.42 14.75 -36.98
C GLY A 113 -2.83 14.29 -36.56
N PHE A 114 -3.06 13.89 -35.31
CA PHE A 114 -4.37 13.48 -34.84
C PHE A 114 -5.26 14.69 -34.50
N PRO A 115 -6.59 14.56 -34.66
CA PRO A 115 -7.55 15.59 -34.25
C PRO A 115 -7.41 15.94 -32.77
N ILE A 116 -7.73 17.18 -32.40
CA ILE A 116 -7.56 17.69 -31.03
C ILE A 116 -8.34 16.86 -30.00
N ALA A 117 -9.56 16.43 -30.32
CA ALA A 117 -10.38 15.62 -29.42
C ALA A 117 -9.74 14.24 -29.14
N GLN A 118 -9.27 13.56 -30.19
CA GLN A 118 -8.56 12.28 -30.06
C GLN A 118 -7.23 12.45 -29.30
N SER A 119 -6.46 13.48 -29.62
CA SER A 119 -5.19 13.81 -28.96
C SER A 119 -5.41 14.12 -27.48
N PHE A 120 -6.47 14.85 -27.15
CA PHE A 120 -6.83 15.14 -25.77
C PHE A 120 -7.21 13.88 -25.00
N VAL A 121 -8.07 13.03 -25.56
CA VAL A 121 -8.45 11.76 -24.94
C VAL A 121 -7.24 10.87 -24.69
N ALA A 122 -6.38 10.71 -25.72
CA ALA A 122 -5.17 9.93 -25.62
C ALA A 122 -4.22 10.47 -24.53
N GLY A 123 -3.98 11.79 -24.52
CA GLY A 123 -3.15 12.46 -23.53
C GLY A 123 -3.73 12.40 -22.12
N ALA A 124 -5.00 12.74 -21.96
CA ALA A 124 -5.68 12.73 -20.66
C ALA A 124 -5.72 11.32 -20.03
N GLY A 125 -5.98 10.29 -20.84
CA GLY A 125 -5.92 8.91 -20.35
C GLY A 125 -4.51 8.51 -19.92
N PHE A 126 -3.48 8.87 -20.68
CA PHE A 126 -2.10 8.53 -20.32
C PHE A 126 -1.55 9.33 -19.13
N VAL A 127 -2.13 10.50 -18.81
CA VAL A 127 -1.79 11.26 -17.58
C VAL A 127 -2.09 10.45 -16.33
N LEU A 128 -3.18 9.68 -16.33
CA LEU A 128 -3.57 8.87 -15.18
C LEU A 128 -2.54 7.75 -14.97
N THR A 129 -1.81 7.83 -13.86
CA THR A 129 -0.74 6.90 -13.52
C THR A 129 -1.32 5.64 -12.85
N SER A 130 -0.69 4.48 -13.02
CA SER A 130 -1.08 3.28 -12.27
C SER A 130 -0.78 3.45 -10.78
N THR A 131 -1.83 3.65 -10.00
CA THR A 131 -1.76 3.78 -8.54
C THR A 131 -1.22 2.49 -7.92
N ALA A 132 -1.63 1.32 -8.41
CA ALA A 132 -1.19 0.03 -7.89
C ALA A 132 0.33 -0.17 -8.03
N ILE A 133 0.91 0.15 -9.21
CA ILE A 133 2.36 -0.03 -9.44
C ILE A 133 3.17 0.94 -8.57
N VAL A 134 2.76 2.20 -8.49
CA VAL A 134 3.50 3.21 -7.72
C VAL A 134 3.40 2.95 -6.23
N MET A 135 2.21 2.58 -5.72
CA MET A 135 2.04 2.24 -4.30
C MET A 135 2.86 1.02 -3.90
N GLN A 136 2.85 -0.04 -4.70
CA GLN A 136 3.70 -1.22 -4.46
C GLN A 136 5.18 -0.84 -4.39
N LEU A 137 5.64 0.02 -5.30
CA LEU A 137 7.02 0.48 -5.33
C LEU A 137 7.41 1.30 -4.09
N LEU A 138 6.51 2.20 -3.64
CA LEU A 138 6.72 2.98 -2.42
C LEU A 138 6.72 2.08 -1.17
N GLU A 139 5.88 1.05 -1.14
CA GLU A 139 5.82 0.06 -0.06
C GLU A 139 7.11 -0.76 0.02
N GLU A 140 7.58 -1.30 -1.11
CA GLU A 140 8.84 -2.06 -1.19
C GLU A 140 10.05 -1.24 -0.74
N ARG A 141 10.00 0.10 -0.88
CA ARG A 141 11.04 1.02 -0.43
C ARG A 141 10.84 1.53 1.00
N GLY A 142 9.68 1.29 1.61
CA GLY A 142 9.32 1.84 2.92
C GLY A 142 9.12 3.37 2.90
N GLU A 143 8.84 3.95 1.72
CA GLU A 143 8.77 5.40 1.52
C GLU A 143 7.35 5.98 1.58
N ILE A 144 6.30 5.17 1.79
CA ILE A 144 4.89 5.64 1.79
C ILE A 144 4.67 6.79 2.79
N ALA A 145 5.20 6.65 4.01
CA ALA A 145 5.03 7.65 5.07
C ALA A 145 6.02 8.82 4.97
N SER A 146 7.00 8.78 4.08
CA SER A 146 7.97 9.85 3.88
C SER A 146 7.31 11.08 3.24
N PRO A 147 7.83 12.31 3.47
CA PRO A 147 7.31 13.53 2.81
C PRO A 147 7.30 13.42 1.28
N LYS A 148 8.29 12.73 0.72
CA LYS A 148 8.40 12.45 -0.71
C LYS A 148 7.32 11.49 -1.19
N GLY A 149 7.11 10.38 -0.46
CA GLY A 149 6.06 9.40 -0.76
C GLY A 149 4.67 10.02 -0.66
N GLN A 150 4.40 10.80 0.38
CA GLN A 150 3.11 11.48 0.56
C GLN A 150 2.79 12.46 -0.58
N ARG A 151 3.79 13.17 -1.13
CA ARG A 151 3.58 14.02 -2.32
C ARG A 151 3.18 13.21 -3.55
N ILE A 152 3.82 12.05 -3.78
CA ILE A 152 3.45 11.14 -4.88
C ILE A 152 2.03 10.62 -4.67
N VAL A 153 1.70 10.14 -3.48
CA VAL A 153 0.36 9.65 -3.14
C VAL A 153 -0.70 10.75 -3.33
N SER A 154 -0.40 11.99 -2.94
CA SER A 154 -1.33 13.12 -3.15
C SER A 154 -1.62 13.41 -4.62
N VAL A 155 -0.62 13.24 -5.50
CA VAL A 155 -0.83 13.40 -6.95
C VAL A 155 -1.64 12.23 -7.50
N LEU A 156 -1.34 10.98 -7.11
CA LEU A 156 -2.12 9.80 -7.50
C LEU A 156 -3.59 9.94 -7.11
N LEU A 157 -3.86 10.39 -5.88
CA LEU A 157 -5.23 10.66 -5.41
C LEU A 157 -5.96 11.69 -6.28
N LEU A 158 -5.26 12.72 -6.76
CA LEU A 158 -5.88 13.67 -7.68
C LEU A 158 -6.09 13.07 -9.07
N GLU A 159 -5.13 12.29 -9.59
CA GLU A 159 -5.25 11.61 -10.88
C GLU A 159 -6.46 10.65 -10.86
N ASP A 160 -6.65 9.90 -9.77
CA ASP A 160 -7.80 9.03 -9.57
C ASP A 160 -9.12 9.83 -9.48
N LEU A 161 -9.11 10.97 -8.78
CA LEU A 161 -10.28 11.86 -8.70
C LEU A 161 -10.59 12.51 -10.07
N ALA A 162 -9.59 12.77 -10.88
CA ALA A 162 -9.74 13.41 -12.19
C ALA A 162 -10.48 12.55 -13.21
N ILE A 163 -10.57 11.22 -13.00
CA ILE A 163 -11.31 10.33 -13.92
C ILE A 163 -12.77 10.76 -14.09
N VAL A 164 -13.41 11.25 -13.02
CA VAL A 164 -14.82 11.65 -13.05
C VAL A 164 -15.08 12.85 -13.96
N PRO A 165 -14.39 14.01 -13.75
CA PRO A 165 -14.56 15.13 -14.67
C PRO A 165 -14.08 14.81 -16.09
N LEU A 166 -13.10 13.91 -16.27
CA LEU A 166 -12.67 13.48 -17.59
C LEU A 166 -13.75 12.66 -18.30
N LEU A 167 -14.42 11.72 -17.62
CA LEU A 167 -15.56 10.98 -18.17
C LEU A 167 -16.73 11.90 -18.53
N ALA A 168 -17.03 12.89 -17.68
CA ALA A 168 -18.04 13.90 -17.99
C ALA A 168 -17.66 14.74 -19.22
N LEU A 169 -16.37 15.11 -19.32
CA LEU A 169 -15.87 15.86 -20.48
C LEU A 169 -15.92 15.04 -21.78
N ILE A 170 -15.65 13.74 -21.73
CA ILE A 170 -15.81 12.84 -22.90
C ILE A 170 -17.25 12.82 -23.38
N ALA A 171 -18.22 12.70 -22.47
CA ALA A 171 -19.64 12.76 -22.84
C ALA A 171 -19.99 14.10 -23.53
N PHE A 172 -19.39 15.20 -23.06
CA PHE A 172 -19.58 16.52 -23.66
C PHE A 172 -18.88 16.69 -25.03
N LEU A 173 -17.71 16.05 -25.22
CA LEU A 173 -16.94 16.08 -26.47
C LEU A 173 -17.47 15.10 -27.53
N ALA A 174 -18.47 14.28 -27.20
CA ALA A 174 -19.06 13.32 -28.14
C ALA A 174 -19.44 14.02 -29.46
N PRO A 175 -19.10 13.45 -30.63
CA PRO A 175 -19.50 14.02 -31.90
C PRO A 175 -21.02 13.98 -31.97
N GLY A 176 -21.67 15.07 -31.66
CA GLY A 176 -23.11 15.23 -31.92
C GLY A 176 -23.34 15.21 -33.42
N GLY A 177 -24.34 14.46 -33.90
CA GLY A 177 -24.71 14.50 -35.28
C GLY A 177 -24.93 15.95 -35.72
N ALA A 178 -24.63 16.25 -36.98
CA ALA A 178 -24.64 17.59 -37.57
C ALA A 178 -25.98 18.37 -37.39
N ASP A 179 -27.02 17.70 -36.89
CA ASP A 179 -28.41 18.18 -36.80
C ASP A 179 -28.90 18.48 -35.37
N THR A 180 -28.07 18.30 -34.30
CA THR A 180 -28.53 18.62 -32.95
C THR A 180 -28.47 20.12 -32.69
N SER A 181 -29.62 20.73 -32.37
CA SER A 181 -29.71 22.14 -32.03
C SER A 181 -28.98 22.44 -30.71
N LEU A 182 -28.47 23.68 -30.54
CA LEU A 182 -27.84 24.11 -29.31
C LEU A 182 -28.73 23.86 -28.08
N SER A 183 -30.06 23.97 -28.24
CA SER A 183 -31.05 23.70 -27.21
C SER A 183 -31.10 22.23 -26.78
N GLU A 184 -30.96 21.30 -27.72
CA GLU A 184 -30.94 19.85 -27.42
C GLU A 184 -29.67 19.50 -26.64
N ARG A 185 -28.50 20.00 -27.04
CA ARG A 185 -27.23 19.80 -26.30
C ARG A 185 -27.29 20.39 -24.89
N LEU A 186 -27.87 21.59 -24.72
CA LEU A 186 -28.05 22.18 -23.41
C LEU A 186 -29.02 21.36 -22.54
N THR A 187 -30.03 20.75 -23.16
CA THR A 187 -30.97 19.86 -22.46
C THR A 187 -30.29 18.57 -21.98
N GLU A 188 -29.49 17.92 -22.82
CA GLU A 188 -28.71 16.72 -22.47
C GLU A 188 -27.74 17.00 -21.32
N VAL A 189 -26.98 18.10 -21.42
CA VAL A 189 -26.08 18.54 -20.33
C VAL A 189 -26.87 18.85 -19.04
N GLY A 190 -28.05 19.48 -19.19
CA GLY A 190 -28.94 19.78 -18.06
C GLY A 190 -29.45 18.51 -17.37
N ILE A 191 -29.83 17.49 -18.14
CA ILE A 191 -30.27 16.19 -17.63
C ILE A 191 -29.11 15.49 -16.89
N GLY A 192 -27.93 15.47 -17.49
CA GLY A 192 -26.73 14.88 -16.87
C GLY A 192 -26.36 15.57 -15.54
N LEU A 193 -26.37 16.90 -15.53
CA LEU A 193 -26.11 17.66 -14.32
C LEU A 193 -27.20 17.44 -13.25
N ALA A 194 -28.47 17.39 -13.64
CA ALA A 194 -29.58 17.09 -12.75
C ALA A 194 -29.47 15.70 -12.14
N ALA A 195 -29.00 14.70 -12.92
CA ALA A 195 -28.76 13.34 -12.44
C ALA A 195 -27.64 13.31 -11.39
N ILE A 196 -26.53 14.01 -11.62
CA ILE A 196 -25.41 14.13 -10.65
C ILE A 196 -25.92 14.78 -9.37
N VAL A 197 -26.61 15.91 -9.47
CA VAL A 197 -27.16 16.62 -8.29
C VAL A 197 -28.19 15.75 -7.57
N GLY A 198 -29.06 15.08 -8.29
CA GLY A 198 -30.05 14.14 -7.76
C GLY A 198 -29.39 13.00 -6.99
N LEU A 199 -28.33 12.40 -7.55
CA LEU A 199 -27.57 11.33 -6.89
C LEU A 199 -26.88 11.83 -5.63
N VAL A 200 -26.26 13.01 -5.67
CA VAL A 200 -25.60 13.62 -4.50
C VAL A 200 -26.63 13.91 -3.40
N VAL A 201 -27.78 14.48 -3.74
CA VAL A 201 -28.87 14.76 -2.79
C VAL A 201 -29.41 13.46 -2.20
N ALA A 202 -29.73 12.47 -3.04
CA ALA A 202 -30.20 11.16 -2.60
C ALA A 202 -29.15 10.49 -1.70
N GLY A 203 -27.89 10.51 -2.08
CA GLY A 203 -26.79 9.95 -1.31
C GLY A 203 -26.67 10.57 0.08
N ARG A 204 -26.71 11.89 0.14
CA ARG A 204 -26.56 12.63 1.40
C ARG A 204 -27.73 12.44 2.37
N TYR A 205 -28.96 12.37 1.87
CA TYR A 205 -30.16 12.34 2.71
C TYR A 205 -30.81 10.97 2.86
N LEU A 206 -30.68 10.07 1.88
CA LEU A 206 -31.36 8.78 1.89
C LEU A 206 -30.47 7.60 2.33
N LEU A 207 -29.16 7.61 2.00
CA LEU A 207 -28.30 6.44 2.22
C LEU A 207 -28.14 6.12 3.71
N ASN A 208 -27.84 7.09 4.56
CA ASN A 208 -27.67 6.84 6.00
C ASN A 208 -28.95 6.30 6.69
N PRO A 209 -30.16 6.90 6.50
CA PRO A 209 -31.40 6.31 7.01
C PRO A 209 -31.68 4.91 6.45
N PHE A 210 -31.44 4.72 5.15
CA PHE A 210 -31.66 3.43 4.49
C PHE A 210 -30.79 2.33 5.11
N PHE A 211 -29.49 2.54 5.23
CA PHE A 211 -28.60 1.57 5.85
C PHE A 211 -28.86 1.38 7.35
N ARG A 212 -29.33 2.40 8.06
CA ARG A 212 -29.71 2.29 9.47
C ARG A 212 -30.88 1.31 9.66
N ILE A 213 -31.93 1.42 8.84
CA ILE A 213 -33.09 0.52 8.88
C ILE A 213 -32.66 -0.92 8.61
N LEU A 214 -31.77 -1.13 7.64
CA LEU A 214 -31.27 -2.46 7.31
C LEU A 214 -30.37 -3.04 8.40
N ALA A 215 -29.55 -2.23 9.05
CA ALA A 215 -28.71 -2.65 10.16
C ALA A 215 -29.53 -3.13 11.37
N GLU A 216 -30.70 -2.51 11.63
CA GLU A 216 -31.62 -2.95 12.68
C GLU A 216 -32.21 -4.35 12.41
N ALA A 217 -32.32 -4.74 11.14
CA ALA A 217 -32.78 -6.08 10.73
C ALA A 217 -31.75 -7.21 11.00
N ARG A 218 -30.49 -6.86 11.34
CA ARG A 218 -29.39 -7.80 11.65
C ARG A 218 -29.12 -8.86 10.58
N ALA A 219 -29.48 -8.60 9.33
CA ALA A 219 -29.26 -9.49 8.20
C ALA A 219 -28.05 -9.00 7.37
N ARG A 220 -26.90 -9.67 7.53
CA ARG A 220 -25.63 -9.27 6.88
C ARG A 220 -25.73 -9.33 5.36
N GLU A 221 -26.37 -10.39 4.84
CA GLU A 221 -26.54 -10.59 3.40
C GLU A 221 -27.38 -9.47 2.77
N VAL A 222 -28.36 -8.94 3.50
CA VAL A 222 -29.21 -7.82 3.04
C VAL A 222 -28.42 -6.53 2.98
N MET A 223 -27.46 -6.31 3.87
CA MET A 223 -26.59 -5.13 3.83
C MET A 223 -25.71 -5.14 2.57
N THR A 224 -25.08 -6.27 2.24
CA THR A 224 -24.27 -6.44 1.03
C THR A 224 -25.12 -6.27 -0.23
N ALA A 225 -26.32 -6.89 -0.27
CA ALA A 225 -27.25 -6.72 -1.38
C ALA A 225 -27.72 -5.26 -1.55
N ALA A 226 -27.94 -4.54 -0.46
CA ALA A 226 -28.29 -3.13 -0.49
C ALA A 226 -27.14 -2.24 -0.99
N ALA A 227 -25.90 -2.56 -0.62
CA ALA A 227 -24.74 -1.86 -1.16
C ALA A 227 -24.63 -2.06 -2.70
N LEU A 228 -24.78 -3.30 -3.15
CA LEU A 228 -24.81 -3.61 -4.58
C LEU A 228 -25.96 -2.89 -5.30
N LEU A 229 -27.16 -2.84 -4.69
CA LEU A 229 -28.30 -2.11 -5.22
C LEU A 229 -28.00 -0.62 -5.38
N VAL A 230 -27.36 0.01 -4.40
CA VAL A 230 -26.98 1.43 -4.46
C VAL A 230 -25.96 1.66 -5.57
N VAL A 231 -24.94 0.80 -5.69
CA VAL A 231 -23.91 0.90 -6.73
C VAL A 231 -24.50 0.75 -8.11
N LEU A 232 -25.18 -0.37 -8.38
CA LEU A 232 -25.74 -0.68 -9.68
C LEU A 232 -26.89 0.27 -10.04
N GLY A 233 -27.70 0.68 -9.05
CA GLY A 233 -28.76 1.68 -9.23
C GLY A 233 -28.22 3.05 -9.60
N SER A 234 -27.10 3.47 -8.97
CA SER A 234 -26.43 4.73 -9.31
C SER A 234 -25.77 4.67 -10.68
N ALA A 235 -25.15 3.54 -11.04
CA ALA A 235 -24.58 3.30 -12.35
C ALA A 235 -25.67 3.37 -13.44
N LEU A 236 -26.80 2.69 -13.23
CA LEU A 236 -27.95 2.70 -14.13
C LEU A 236 -28.57 4.11 -14.26
N ALA A 237 -28.73 4.82 -13.17
CA ALA A 237 -29.27 6.19 -13.18
C ALA A 237 -28.40 7.14 -14.03
N MET A 238 -27.07 7.02 -13.94
CA MET A 238 -26.14 7.80 -14.76
C MET A 238 -26.21 7.38 -16.24
N GLN A 239 -26.27 6.08 -16.52
CA GLN A 239 -26.42 5.57 -17.88
C GLN A 239 -27.68 6.08 -18.56
N LEU A 240 -28.82 6.04 -17.87
CA LEU A 240 -30.11 6.55 -18.38
C LEU A 240 -30.10 8.07 -18.62
N SER A 241 -29.17 8.78 -17.98
CA SER A 241 -28.97 10.22 -18.12
C SER A 241 -27.93 10.59 -19.18
N GLY A 242 -27.44 9.61 -19.98
CA GLY A 242 -26.42 9.82 -21.01
C GLY A 242 -24.99 9.93 -20.47
N LEU A 243 -24.77 9.63 -19.20
CA LEU A 243 -23.47 9.63 -18.54
C LEU A 243 -22.90 8.20 -18.37
N SER A 244 -21.62 8.09 -18.03
CA SER A 244 -20.98 6.79 -17.82
C SER A 244 -21.49 6.08 -16.56
N MET A 245 -21.77 4.76 -16.64
CA MET A 245 -22.06 3.90 -15.50
C MET A 245 -20.95 3.97 -14.44
N ALA A 246 -19.71 4.02 -14.90
CA ALA A 246 -18.51 4.12 -14.09
C ALA A 246 -18.52 5.36 -13.18
N MET A 247 -18.96 6.50 -13.69
CA MET A 247 -19.10 7.74 -12.92
C MET A 247 -20.17 7.61 -11.84
N GLY A 248 -21.29 6.95 -12.14
CA GLY A 248 -22.36 6.71 -11.15
C GLY A 248 -21.89 5.86 -9.98
N ALA A 249 -21.18 4.80 -10.26
CA ALA A 249 -20.59 3.92 -9.26
C ALA A 249 -19.56 4.63 -8.38
N PHE A 250 -18.66 5.41 -8.98
CA PHE A 250 -17.68 6.20 -8.25
C PHE A 250 -18.35 7.21 -7.30
N LEU A 251 -19.32 7.97 -7.79
CA LEU A 251 -20.06 8.93 -6.95
C LEU A 251 -20.80 8.24 -5.80
N ALA A 252 -21.41 7.08 -6.05
CA ALA A 252 -22.02 6.27 -4.99
C ALA A 252 -20.99 5.87 -3.91
N GLY A 253 -19.80 5.46 -4.33
CA GLY A 253 -18.69 5.15 -3.44
C GLY A 253 -18.28 6.34 -2.58
N VAL A 254 -18.05 7.51 -3.19
CA VAL A 254 -17.70 8.76 -2.48
C VAL A 254 -18.78 9.16 -1.48
N LEU A 255 -20.06 9.04 -1.85
CA LEU A 255 -21.16 9.35 -0.94
C LEU A 255 -21.25 8.40 0.26
N LEU A 256 -20.93 7.12 0.05
CA LEU A 256 -20.88 6.10 1.10
C LEU A 256 -19.59 6.15 1.92
N SER A 257 -18.52 6.80 1.46
CA SER A 257 -17.24 6.91 2.17
C SER A 257 -17.34 7.67 3.48
N GLU A 258 -18.32 8.58 3.62
CA GLU A 258 -18.64 9.33 4.83
C GLU A 258 -19.77 8.67 5.66
N SER A 259 -20.32 7.54 5.23
CA SER A 259 -21.35 6.80 5.96
C SER A 259 -20.77 6.15 7.22
N THR A 260 -21.58 6.08 8.29
CA THR A 260 -21.26 5.32 9.50
C THR A 260 -21.09 3.83 9.25
N PHE A 261 -21.63 3.31 8.14
CA PHE A 261 -21.55 1.91 7.73
C PHE A 261 -20.37 1.60 6.78
N ARG A 262 -19.53 2.58 6.47
CA ARG A 262 -18.44 2.46 5.51
C ARG A 262 -17.57 1.23 5.74
N HIS A 263 -17.06 1.02 6.97
CA HIS A 263 -16.14 -0.09 7.27
C HIS A 263 -16.79 -1.46 7.09
N GLN A 264 -18.09 -1.55 7.36
CA GLN A 264 -18.83 -2.78 7.14
C GLN A 264 -19.01 -3.04 5.63
N LEU A 265 -19.39 -2.01 4.87
CA LEU A 265 -19.55 -2.10 3.42
C LEU A 265 -18.22 -2.42 2.72
N GLU A 266 -17.13 -1.80 3.17
CA GLU A 266 -15.77 -2.07 2.69
C GLU A 266 -15.40 -3.56 2.94
N ALA A 267 -15.60 -4.06 4.17
CA ALA A 267 -15.32 -5.45 4.53
C ALA A 267 -16.19 -6.45 3.75
N ASP A 268 -17.45 -6.13 3.48
CA ASP A 268 -18.37 -7.00 2.76
C ASP A 268 -18.07 -7.03 1.24
N ILE A 269 -17.52 -5.98 0.67
CA ILE A 269 -17.23 -5.86 -0.77
C ILE A 269 -15.77 -6.24 -1.10
N GLU A 270 -14.83 -6.09 -0.17
CA GLU A 270 -13.40 -6.39 -0.36
C GLU A 270 -13.12 -7.78 -0.99
N PRO A 271 -13.81 -8.88 -0.60
CA PRO A 271 -13.59 -10.19 -1.24
C PRO A 271 -13.91 -10.20 -2.73
N PHE A 272 -14.87 -9.38 -3.17
CA PHE A 272 -15.28 -9.28 -4.58
C PHE A 272 -14.37 -8.36 -5.38
N ARG A 273 -13.72 -7.38 -4.73
CA ARG A 273 -12.80 -6.43 -5.36
C ARG A 273 -11.73 -7.12 -6.19
N GLY A 274 -11.00 -8.05 -5.59
CA GLY A 274 -9.90 -8.73 -6.28
C GLY A 274 -10.36 -9.54 -7.49
N ILE A 275 -11.50 -10.22 -7.37
CA ILE A 275 -12.07 -11.04 -8.44
C ILE A 275 -12.58 -10.14 -9.57
N LEU A 276 -13.37 -9.12 -9.26
CA LEU A 276 -13.97 -8.23 -10.25
C LEU A 276 -12.93 -7.38 -10.97
N LEU A 277 -11.93 -6.89 -10.23
CA LEU A 277 -10.77 -6.20 -10.81
C LEU A 277 -9.98 -7.14 -11.73
N GLY A 278 -9.76 -8.38 -11.29
CA GLY A 278 -9.12 -9.40 -12.12
C GLY A 278 -9.88 -9.68 -13.41
N LEU A 279 -11.21 -9.81 -13.33
CA LEU A 279 -12.08 -10.01 -14.51
C LEU A 279 -12.02 -8.82 -15.47
N PHE A 280 -12.00 -7.59 -14.94
CA PHE A 280 -11.84 -6.40 -15.76
C PHE A 280 -10.52 -6.41 -16.55
N PHE A 281 -9.38 -6.65 -15.88
CA PHE A 281 -8.10 -6.69 -16.56
C PHE A 281 -7.95 -7.88 -17.52
N LEU A 282 -8.53 -9.02 -17.19
CA LEU A 282 -8.64 -10.15 -18.12
C LEU A 282 -9.39 -9.73 -19.40
N ALA A 283 -10.54 -9.05 -19.25
CA ALA A 283 -11.33 -8.59 -20.38
C ALA A 283 -10.59 -7.52 -21.22
N VAL A 284 -9.91 -6.58 -20.59
CA VAL A 284 -9.04 -5.62 -21.28
C VAL A 284 -7.93 -6.34 -22.05
N GLY A 285 -7.31 -7.38 -21.44
CA GLY A 285 -6.33 -8.21 -22.13
C GLY A 285 -6.92 -8.96 -23.33
N MET A 286 -8.11 -9.53 -23.21
CA MET A 286 -8.80 -10.22 -24.29
C MET A 286 -9.23 -9.29 -25.44
N SER A 287 -9.56 -8.03 -25.14
CA SER A 287 -9.92 -7.03 -26.13
C SER A 287 -8.72 -6.49 -26.93
N LEU A 288 -7.49 -6.83 -26.51
CA LEU A 288 -6.28 -6.38 -27.19
C LEU A 288 -6.10 -7.15 -28.51
N ASP A 289 -6.38 -6.49 -29.64
CA ASP A 289 -6.17 -7.04 -30.96
C ASP A 289 -4.67 -7.08 -31.31
N LEU A 290 -4.09 -8.28 -31.22
CA LEU A 290 -2.67 -8.48 -31.53
C LEU A 290 -2.32 -8.21 -32.99
N HIS A 291 -3.27 -8.32 -33.92
CA HIS A 291 -3.06 -7.98 -35.33
C HIS A 291 -2.93 -6.47 -35.52
N VAL A 292 -3.78 -5.68 -34.83
CA VAL A 292 -3.67 -4.22 -34.79
C VAL A 292 -2.34 -3.79 -34.15
N VAL A 293 -1.95 -4.43 -33.06
CA VAL A 293 -0.66 -4.18 -32.38
C VAL A 293 0.51 -4.50 -33.31
N ALA A 294 0.49 -5.65 -33.99
CA ALA A 294 1.52 -6.05 -34.93
C ALA A 294 1.58 -5.14 -36.16
N ALA A 295 0.42 -4.73 -36.70
CA ALA A 295 0.36 -3.82 -37.83
C ALA A 295 0.89 -2.41 -37.47
N ASN A 296 0.63 -1.95 -36.25
CA ASN A 296 0.97 -0.60 -35.79
C ASN A 296 2.19 -0.56 -34.86
N TRP A 297 3.01 -1.60 -34.80
CA TRP A 297 4.10 -1.73 -33.80
C TRP A 297 5.07 -0.52 -33.78
N ARG A 298 5.38 0.06 -34.96
CA ARG A 298 6.27 1.25 -35.07
C ARG A 298 5.62 2.47 -34.43
N LEU A 299 4.34 2.69 -34.70
CA LEU A 299 3.56 3.79 -34.12
C LEU A 299 3.46 3.62 -32.60
N ILE A 300 3.11 2.42 -32.14
CA ILE A 300 3.05 2.09 -30.71
C ILE A 300 4.40 2.34 -30.03
N ALA A 301 5.50 1.84 -30.60
CA ALA A 301 6.84 2.05 -30.03
C ALA A 301 7.21 3.53 -29.92
N ILE A 302 6.92 4.33 -30.95
CA ILE A 302 7.17 5.77 -30.99
C ILE A 302 6.35 6.48 -29.89
N TYR A 303 5.04 6.18 -29.81
CA TYR A 303 4.16 6.85 -28.85
C TYR A 303 4.38 6.40 -27.41
N VAL A 304 4.74 5.14 -27.15
CA VAL A 304 5.16 4.69 -25.80
C VAL A 304 6.32 5.54 -25.32
N VAL A 305 7.39 5.67 -26.14
CA VAL A 305 8.57 6.47 -25.78
C VAL A 305 8.21 7.95 -25.67
N ALA A 306 7.49 8.49 -26.65
CA ALA A 306 7.11 9.91 -26.65
C ALA A 306 6.24 10.28 -25.44
N TYR A 307 5.23 9.47 -25.12
CA TYR A 307 4.34 9.72 -23.98
C TYR A 307 5.06 9.57 -22.65
N MET A 308 5.85 8.50 -22.46
CA MET A 308 6.62 8.31 -21.22
C MET A 308 7.63 9.44 -21.00
N VAL A 309 8.39 9.81 -22.05
CA VAL A 309 9.39 10.88 -21.96
C VAL A 309 8.73 12.23 -21.72
N MET A 310 7.66 12.57 -22.45
CA MET A 310 6.98 13.86 -22.28
C MET A 310 6.25 13.96 -20.94
N LYS A 311 5.65 12.87 -20.45
CA LYS A 311 5.06 12.83 -19.13
C LYS A 311 6.14 12.99 -18.04
N ALA A 312 7.23 12.23 -18.14
CA ALA A 312 8.36 12.34 -17.20
C ALA A 312 8.94 13.77 -17.22
N PHE A 313 9.09 14.38 -18.39
CA PHE A 313 9.54 15.76 -18.54
C PHE A 313 8.59 16.76 -17.86
N GLY A 314 7.29 16.63 -18.09
CA GLY A 314 6.27 17.47 -17.44
C GLY A 314 6.31 17.36 -15.92
N ILE A 315 6.36 16.14 -15.39
CA ILE A 315 6.46 15.86 -13.94
C ILE A 315 7.75 16.47 -13.38
N TYR A 316 8.87 16.27 -14.07
CA TYR A 316 10.17 16.82 -13.66
C TYR A 316 10.15 18.35 -13.60
N ILE A 317 9.62 19.03 -14.62
CA ILE A 317 9.52 20.49 -14.63
C ILE A 317 8.66 20.98 -13.46
N VAL A 318 7.47 20.40 -13.26
CA VAL A 318 6.58 20.78 -12.16
C VAL A 318 7.26 20.60 -10.82
N ALA A 319 7.93 19.46 -10.60
CA ALA A 319 8.67 19.21 -9.37
C ALA A 319 9.78 20.25 -9.15
N ARG A 320 10.54 20.63 -10.21
CA ARG A 320 11.60 21.65 -10.11
C ARG A 320 11.08 23.06 -9.88
N VAL A 321 9.96 23.42 -10.50
CA VAL A 321 9.27 24.73 -10.28
C VAL A 321 8.82 24.84 -8.82
N LEU A 322 8.39 23.73 -8.23
CA LEU A 322 7.99 23.65 -6.82
C LEU A 322 9.17 23.38 -5.86
N LYS A 323 10.40 23.62 -6.32
CA LYS A 323 11.64 23.56 -5.54
C LYS A 323 12.02 22.17 -5.00
N SER A 324 11.49 21.07 -5.56
CA SER A 324 12.00 19.73 -5.27
C SER A 324 13.44 19.58 -5.75
N GLY A 325 14.27 18.81 -5.03
CA GLY A 325 15.64 18.49 -5.43
C GLY A 325 15.69 17.79 -6.79
N HIS A 326 16.83 17.87 -7.48
CA HIS A 326 17.00 17.26 -8.82
C HIS A 326 16.67 15.76 -8.81
N ARG A 327 17.21 15.04 -7.83
CA ARG A 327 17.03 13.60 -7.69
C ARG A 327 15.58 13.22 -7.36
N GLU A 328 14.96 13.92 -6.40
CA GLU A 328 13.55 13.70 -6.07
C GLU A 328 12.65 13.93 -7.29
N ALA A 329 12.90 15.02 -8.04
CA ALA A 329 12.15 15.33 -9.25
C ALA A 329 12.29 14.24 -10.32
N LEU A 330 13.52 13.71 -10.51
CA LEU A 330 13.80 12.65 -11.48
C LEU A 330 13.18 11.31 -11.06
N GLU A 331 13.28 10.94 -9.80
CA GLU A 331 12.66 9.72 -9.27
C GLU A 331 11.13 9.78 -9.40
N ARG A 332 10.49 10.89 -9.03
CA ARG A 332 9.05 11.10 -9.22
C ARG A 332 8.66 10.99 -10.69
N ALA A 333 9.43 11.63 -11.57
CA ALA A 333 9.19 11.58 -13.01
C ALA A 333 9.21 10.15 -13.56
N VAL A 334 10.20 9.35 -13.17
CA VAL A 334 10.31 7.95 -13.63
C VAL A 334 9.23 7.05 -13.01
N PHE A 335 8.91 7.25 -11.73
CA PHE A 335 7.88 6.44 -11.05
C PHE A 335 6.49 6.63 -11.62
N MET A 336 6.19 7.83 -12.13
CA MET A 336 4.88 8.20 -12.64
C MET A 336 4.84 8.38 -14.17
N ALA A 337 5.87 7.94 -14.89
CA ALA A 337 5.95 8.11 -16.34
C ALA A 337 4.95 7.26 -17.14
N GLN A 338 4.47 6.15 -16.57
CA GLN A 338 3.55 5.23 -17.24
C GLN A 338 2.10 5.74 -17.22
N GLY A 339 1.29 5.20 -18.14
CA GLY A 339 -0.16 5.25 -18.04
C GLY A 339 -0.69 4.27 -16.97
N GLY A 340 -1.94 4.40 -16.61
CA GLY A 340 -2.58 3.59 -15.58
C GLY A 340 -3.87 2.92 -16.06
N GLU A 341 -4.47 2.17 -15.15
CA GLU A 341 -5.69 1.38 -15.37
C GLU A 341 -6.91 2.21 -15.77
N PHE A 342 -6.97 3.44 -15.30
CA PHE A 342 -8.07 4.36 -15.62
C PHE A 342 -8.07 4.82 -17.09
N ALA A 343 -6.91 4.76 -17.76
CA ALA A 343 -6.82 5.03 -19.19
C ALA A 343 -7.73 4.09 -20.00
N PHE A 344 -7.81 2.81 -19.62
CA PHE A 344 -8.66 1.84 -20.31
C PHE A 344 -10.13 2.21 -20.21
N VAL A 345 -10.57 2.66 -19.03
CA VAL A 345 -11.95 3.12 -18.80
C VAL A 345 -12.25 4.35 -19.64
N LEU A 346 -11.32 5.32 -19.67
CA LEU A 346 -11.45 6.56 -20.41
C LEU A 346 -11.50 6.31 -21.93
N TYR A 347 -10.62 5.44 -22.43
CA TYR A 347 -10.57 5.09 -23.86
C TYR A 347 -11.80 4.30 -24.32
N SER A 348 -12.27 3.34 -23.49
CA SER A 348 -13.52 2.62 -23.78
C SER A 348 -14.73 3.55 -23.82
N ALA A 349 -14.83 4.50 -22.87
CA ALA A 349 -15.88 5.50 -22.87
C ALA A 349 -15.82 6.41 -24.12
N ALA A 350 -14.61 6.83 -24.53
CA ALA A 350 -14.42 7.64 -25.71
C ALA A 350 -14.73 6.88 -27.04
N ALA A 351 -14.45 5.58 -27.07
CA ALA A 351 -14.80 4.72 -28.18
C ALA A 351 -16.33 4.51 -28.27
N ALA A 352 -17.00 4.31 -27.14
CA ALA A 352 -18.45 4.15 -27.06
C ALA A 352 -19.23 5.37 -27.62
N VAL A 353 -18.68 6.59 -27.40
CA VAL A 353 -19.28 7.84 -27.93
C VAL A 353 -18.72 8.26 -29.30
N GLY A 354 -17.84 7.45 -29.92
CA GLY A 354 -17.32 7.68 -31.27
C GLY A 354 -16.25 8.78 -31.41
N ILE A 355 -15.59 9.22 -30.31
CA ILE A 355 -14.45 10.16 -30.37
C ILE A 355 -13.23 9.46 -30.96
N ILE A 356 -12.98 8.21 -30.59
CA ILE A 356 -11.94 7.34 -31.13
C ILE A 356 -12.58 6.09 -31.73
N ASP A 357 -11.93 5.50 -32.72
CA ASP A 357 -12.39 4.23 -33.31
C ASP A 357 -11.78 3.02 -32.56
N GLY A 358 -12.21 1.81 -32.90
CA GLY A 358 -11.74 0.58 -32.28
C GLY A 358 -10.22 0.37 -32.44
N ASN A 359 -9.66 0.75 -33.59
CA ASN A 359 -8.22 0.64 -33.86
C ASN A 359 -7.41 1.60 -32.99
N ALA A 360 -7.89 2.84 -32.81
CA ALA A 360 -7.26 3.81 -31.92
C ALA A 360 -7.36 3.35 -30.45
N ASN A 361 -8.51 2.83 -30.03
CA ASN A 361 -8.68 2.26 -28.69
C ASN A 361 -7.68 1.12 -28.43
N ALA A 362 -7.58 0.14 -29.35
CA ALA A 362 -6.64 -0.97 -29.23
C ALA A 362 -5.17 -0.49 -29.20
N THR A 363 -4.83 0.49 -30.05
CA THR A 363 -3.49 1.07 -30.11
C THR A 363 -3.14 1.82 -28.81
N LEU A 364 -4.02 2.65 -28.30
CA LEU A 364 -3.82 3.41 -27.04
C LEU A 364 -3.76 2.46 -25.84
N THR A 365 -4.60 1.44 -25.79
CA THR A 365 -4.56 0.37 -24.78
C THR A 365 -3.21 -0.33 -24.78
N ALA A 366 -2.68 -0.70 -25.96
CA ALA A 366 -1.36 -1.31 -26.08
C ALA A 366 -0.25 -0.39 -25.59
N ILE A 367 -0.31 0.92 -25.90
CA ILE A 367 0.65 1.92 -25.42
C ILE A 367 0.69 1.96 -23.89
N VAL A 368 -0.47 1.98 -23.23
CA VAL A 368 -0.57 1.97 -21.77
C VAL A 368 0.03 0.70 -21.18
N ILE A 369 -0.38 -0.49 -21.68
CA ILE A 369 0.12 -1.78 -21.19
C ILE A 369 1.65 -1.85 -21.30
N ILE A 370 2.20 -1.50 -22.46
CA ILE A 370 3.65 -1.54 -22.68
C ILE A 370 4.36 -0.55 -21.76
N SER A 371 3.81 0.66 -21.53
CA SER A 371 4.38 1.63 -20.59
C SER A 371 4.44 1.11 -19.16
N MET A 372 3.41 0.36 -18.72
CA MET A 372 3.39 -0.30 -17.41
C MET A 372 4.47 -1.37 -17.30
N VAL A 373 4.66 -2.19 -18.35
CA VAL A 373 5.72 -3.23 -18.40
C VAL A 373 7.12 -2.60 -18.39
N LEU A 374 7.31 -1.47 -19.05
CA LEU A 374 8.61 -0.79 -19.11
C LEU A 374 8.99 -0.06 -17.83
N THR A 375 8.04 0.24 -16.94
CA THR A 375 8.29 1.01 -15.72
C THR A 375 9.33 0.37 -14.78
N PRO A 376 9.28 -0.92 -14.43
CA PRO A 376 10.33 -1.56 -13.63
C PRO A 376 11.71 -1.45 -14.28
N LEU A 377 11.79 -1.56 -15.61
CA LEU A 377 13.05 -1.41 -16.35
C LEU A 377 13.57 0.02 -16.30
N ALA A 378 12.68 1.02 -16.44
CA ALA A 378 13.04 2.43 -16.31
C ALA A 378 13.57 2.76 -14.91
N ILE A 379 12.99 2.16 -13.87
CA ILE A 379 13.44 2.31 -12.48
C ILE A 379 14.82 1.67 -12.27
N ILE A 380 15.05 0.50 -12.84
CA ILE A 380 16.37 -0.15 -12.81
C ILE A 380 17.40 0.73 -13.54
N ALA A 381 17.06 1.23 -14.72
CA ALA A 381 17.94 2.13 -15.48
C ALA A 381 18.25 3.41 -14.68
N LEU A 382 17.27 3.97 -13.97
CA LEU A 382 17.47 5.15 -13.12
C LEU A 382 18.53 4.89 -12.02
N ARG A 383 18.55 3.70 -11.42
CA ARG A 383 19.55 3.34 -10.40
C ARG A 383 20.98 3.35 -10.94
N TYR A 384 21.16 3.04 -12.22
CA TYR A 384 22.47 3.09 -12.87
C TYR A 384 22.84 4.49 -13.36
N LEU A 385 21.85 5.30 -13.74
CA LEU A 385 22.06 6.66 -14.26
C LEU A 385 22.20 7.72 -13.17
N THR A 386 21.62 7.48 -12.00
CA THR A 386 21.80 8.32 -10.82
C THR A 386 22.78 7.63 -9.89
N PRO A 387 24.06 8.01 -9.86
CA PRO A 387 24.98 7.57 -8.82
C PRO A 387 24.30 7.82 -7.45
N ARG A 388 24.52 6.92 -6.49
CA ARG A 388 24.18 7.25 -5.10
C ARG A 388 24.80 8.62 -4.84
N ASP A 389 23.99 9.61 -4.47
CA ASP A 389 24.54 10.79 -3.85
C ASP A 389 25.42 10.28 -2.70
N GLU A 390 26.71 10.53 -2.78
CA GLU A 390 27.49 10.66 -1.57
C GLU A 390 26.72 11.72 -0.79
N GLN A 391 26.03 11.31 0.26
CA GLN A 391 25.28 12.21 1.11
C GLN A 391 26.23 13.36 1.42
N SER A 392 25.86 14.59 1.06
CA SER A 392 26.70 15.73 1.38
C SER A 392 26.93 15.69 2.90
N LEU A 393 28.17 15.49 3.27
CA LEU A 393 28.61 15.51 4.67
C LEU A 393 28.85 16.95 5.15
N ASP A 394 28.34 17.95 4.41
CA ASP A 394 28.45 19.35 4.79
C ASP A 394 27.78 19.58 6.14
N GLY A 395 28.58 19.99 7.12
CA GLY A 395 28.12 20.24 8.47
C GLY A 395 28.00 19.00 9.38
N VAL A 396 28.53 17.84 8.96
CA VAL A 396 28.53 16.62 9.74
C VAL A 396 29.97 16.15 9.97
N ASP A 397 30.35 15.93 11.22
CA ASP A 397 31.64 15.38 11.59
C ASP A 397 31.67 13.86 11.28
N VAL A 398 32.70 13.42 10.58
CA VAL A 398 32.93 11.99 10.32
C VAL A 398 33.63 11.36 11.52
N ALA A 399 33.30 10.10 11.83
CA ALA A 399 33.98 9.37 12.88
C ALA A 399 35.47 9.18 12.53
N ASP A 400 36.35 9.81 13.29
CA ASP A 400 37.79 9.66 13.17
C ASP A 400 38.46 9.82 14.54
N GLY A 401 39.21 8.79 14.95
CA GLY A 401 40.01 8.79 16.16
C GLY A 401 39.22 8.97 17.46
N LEU A 402 37.98 8.57 17.54
CA LEU A 402 37.12 8.71 18.71
C LEU A 402 37.66 7.86 19.90
N THR A 403 37.49 8.36 21.12
CA THR A 403 38.06 7.77 22.32
C THR A 403 37.06 7.49 23.44
N GLY A 404 35.76 7.57 23.14
CA GLY A 404 34.71 7.32 24.12
C GLY A 404 34.83 5.94 24.77
N SER A 405 34.53 5.85 26.05
CA SER A 405 34.53 4.59 26.78
C SER A 405 33.38 3.66 26.39
N VAL A 406 32.34 4.20 25.79
CA VAL A 406 31.21 3.46 25.21
C VAL A 406 30.96 3.94 23.77
N LEU A 407 30.81 3.01 22.85
CA LEU A 407 30.43 3.29 21.48
C LEU A 407 28.96 2.94 21.27
N VAL A 408 28.15 3.89 20.82
CA VAL A 408 26.74 3.68 20.43
C VAL A 408 26.65 3.73 18.91
N ILE A 409 26.10 2.66 18.31
CA ILE A 409 25.89 2.52 16.86
C ILE A 409 24.40 2.56 16.58
N GLY A 410 23.95 3.64 15.94
CA GLY A 410 22.54 3.95 15.68
C GLY A 410 21.96 4.91 16.72
N PHE A 411 21.61 6.12 16.30
CA PHE A 411 21.06 7.18 17.15
C PHE A 411 19.57 7.45 16.86
N GLY A 412 18.86 6.43 16.42
CA GLY A 412 17.41 6.46 16.33
C GLY A 412 16.73 6.56 17.70
N ARG A 413 15.39 6.45 17.76
CA ARG A 413 14.59 6.56 19.00
C ARG A 413 15.11 5.72 20.16
N PHE A 414 15.55 4.50 19.90
CA PHE A 414 16.09 3.62 20.94
C PHE A 414 17.47 4.07 21.42
N GLY A 415 18.39 4.41 20.49
CA GLY A 415 19.75 4.86 20.82
C GLY A 415 19.77 6.16 21.62
N GLN A 416 18.87 7.09 21.29
CA GLN A 416 18.69 8.34 22.05
C GLN A 416 18.35 8.07 23.52
N ILE A 417 17.38 7.19 23.79
CA ILE A 417 16.94 6.86 25.15
C ILE A 417 18.01 6.03 25.86
N ALA A 418 18.61 5.05 25.19
CA ALA A 418 19.62 4.16 25.76
C ALA A 418 20.91 4.92 26.16
N SER A 419 21.25 6.01 25.48
CA SER A 419 22.41 6.84 25.81
C SER A 419 22.19 7.73 27.04
N GLN A 420 20.94 8.11 27.38
CA GLN A 420 20.66 9.04 28.50
C GLN A 420 21.22 8.61 29.85
N PRO A 421 21.04 7.37 30.31
CA PRO A 421 21.60 6.92 31.60
C PRO A 421 23.13 7.01 31.65
N LEU A 422 23.81 6.77 30.51
CA LEU A 422 25.26 6.84 30.38
C LEU A 422 25.74 8.29 30.52
N LEU A 423 25.09 9.18 29.75
CA LEU A 423 25.42 10.62 29.77
C LEU A 423 25.13 11.26 31.11
N LEU A 424 24.02 10.90 31.77
CA LEU A 424 23.70 11.38 33.14
C LEU A 424 24.73 10.94 34.19
N ARG A 425 25.42 9.84 33.98
CA ARG A 425 26.52 9.36 34.82
C ARG A 425 27.88 9.93 34.44
N GLY A 426 27.93 10.82 33.42
CA GLY A 426 29.17 11.41 32.95
C GLY A 426 30.09 10.42 32.23
N ILE A 427 29.54 9.33 31.70
CA ILE A 427 30.31 8.37 30.92
C ILE A 427 30.58 9.00 29.56
N ASP A 428 31.81 8.90 29.08
CA ASP A 428 32.22 9.38 27.77
C ASP A 428 31.69 8.41 26.69
N VAL A 429 30.80 8.92 25.85
CA VAL A 429 30.07 8.13 24.81
C VAL A 429 30.40 8.67 23.43
N SER A 430 30.96 7.83 22.58
CA SER A 430 31.04 8.07 21.13
C SER A 430 29.78 7.55 20.47
N ILE A 431 29.12 8.36 19.61
CA ILE A 431 27.88 7.99 18.96
C ILE A 431 28.09 8.10 17.44
N ILE A 432 27.77 7.04 16.71
CA ILE A 432 27.80 7.04 15.24
C ILE A 432 26.43 6.68 14.65
N ASP A 433 26.09 7.34 13.54
CA ASP A 433 24.93 6.99 12.73
C ASP A 433 25.28 7.19 11.24
N ASN A 434 24.54 6.56 10.35
CA ASN A 434 24.70 6.73 8.89
C ASN A 434 23.62 7.62 8.27
N ASP A 435 22.71 8.15 9.07
CA ASP A 435 21.65 9.07 8.66
C ASP A 435 22.06 10.53 8.93
N VAL A 436 22.41 11.25 7.87
CA VAL A 436 22.85 12.65 7.95
C VAL A 436 21.75 13.58 8.49
N GLU A 437 20.49 13.34 8.13
CA GLU A 437 19.36 14.16 8.61
C GLU A 437 19.17 13.96 10.12
N MET A 438 19.29 12.73 10.59
CA MET A 438 19.24 12.40 12.02
C MET A 438 20.40 13.05 12.78
N ILE A 439 21.62 13.03 12.24
CA ILE A 439 22.80 13.64 12.85
C ILE A 439 22.62 15.15 12.99
N GLN A 440 22.15 15.81 11.94
CA GLN A 440 21.89 17.25 11.96
C GLN A 440 20.77 17.61 12.96
N ALA A 441 19.67 16.85 12.98
CA ALA A 441 18.60 17.04 13.95
C ALA A 441 19.07 16.82 15.40
N ALA A 442 19.96 15.85 15.64
CA ALA A 442 20.50 15.57 16.96
C ALA A 442 21.34 16.75 17.52
N ALA A 443 22.04 17.49 16.66
CA ALA A 443 22.82 18.65 17.03
C ALA A 443 21.95 19.76 17.61
N ASP A 444 20.72 19.96 17.13
CA ASP A 444 19.76 20.94 17.64
C ASP A 444 19.36 20.65 19.11
N PHE A 445 19.46 19.39 19.53
CA PHE A 445 19.19 18.95 20.90
C PHE A 445 20.46 18.80 21.76
N GLY A 446 21.62 19.27 21.25
CA GLY A 446 22.89 19.26 21.99
C GLY A 446 23.60 17.90 21.98
N PHE A 447 23.25 16.97 21.12
CA PHE A 447 23.98 15.72 20.94
C PHE A 447 25.05 15.85 19.86
N LYS A 448 26.23 15.34 20.16
CA LYS A 448 27.27 15.19 19.13
C LYS A 448 27.27 13.77 18.59
N VAL A 449 26.80 13.62 17.37
CA VAL A 449 26.72 12.34 16.63
C VAL A 449 27.65 12.46 15.43
N TYR A 450 28.43 11.43 15.18
CA TYR A 450 29.37 11.37 14.06
C TYR A 450 28.82 10.51 12.93
N TYR A 451 29.11 10.89 11.70
CA TYR A 451 28.76 10.06 10.56
C TYR A 451 29.64 8.82 10.51
N GLY A 452 29.01 7.64 10.44
CA GLY A 452 29.74 6.39 10.31
C GLY A 452 28.81 5.18 10.05
N ASP A 453 29.20 4.37 9.07
CA ASP A 453 28.51 3.10 8.78
C ASP A 453 29.12 1.98 9.64
N GLY A 454 28.42 1.56 10.69
CA GLY A 454 28.85 0.49 11.60
C GLY A 454 29.02 -0.88 10.93
N THR A 455 28.62 -1.08 9.70
CA THR A 455 28.86 -2.33 8.95
C THR A 455 30.26 -2.38 8.33
N ARG A 456 31.05 -1.31 8.47
CA ARG A 456 32.40 -1.19 7.93
C ARG A 456 33.42 -1.25 9.06
N LEU A 457 34.41 -2.14 8.93
CA LEU A 457 35.43 -2.37 9.96
C LEU A 457 36.35 -1.15 10.16
N ASP A 458 36.72 -0.46 9.08
CA ASP A 458 37.51 0.78 9.13
C ASP A 458 36.82 1.89 9.93
N ILE A 459 35.50 2.01 9.80
CA ILE A 459 34.70 2.95 10.56
C ILE A 459 34.61 2.55 12.03
N LEU A 460 34.46 1.25 12.34
CA LEU A 460 34.46 0.78 13.72
C LEU A 460 35.80 1.08 14.43
N HIS A 461 36.93 0.93 13.73
CA HIS A 461 38.24 1.34 14.25
C HIS A 461 38.30 2.86 14.45
N ALA A 462 37.90 3.67 13.49
CA ALA A 462 37.87 5.13 13.58
C ALA A 462 36.94 5.64 14.69
N ALA A 463 35.80 4.96 14.88
CA ALA A 463 34.82 5.23 15.94
C ALA A 463 35.31 4.80 17.36
N GLY A 464 36.47 4.21 17.45
CA GLY A 464 37.11 3.87 18.73
C GLY A 464 36.70 2.53 19.34
N ALA A 465 36.13 1.60 18.56
CA ALA A 465 35.71 0.27 19.04
C ALA A 465 36.84 -0.48 19.78
N GLY A 466 38.09 -0.39 19.29
CA GLY A 466 39.24 -1.03 19.92
C GLY A 466 39.64 -0.47 21.27
N ARG A 467 39.10 0.70 21.67
CA ARG A 467 39.39 1.34 22.98
C ARG A 467 38.16 1.38 23.90
N ALA A 468 36.96 1.16 23.30
CA ALA A 468 35.72 1.15 24.04
C ALA A 468 35.66 -0.04 25.03
N ARG A 469 34.99 0.15 26.14
CA ARG A 469 34.70 -0.91 27.13
C ARG A 469 33.41 -1.66 26.78
N ALA A 470 32.51 -1.00 26.10
CA ALA A 470 31.25 -1.59 25.61
C ALA A 470 30.79 -0.94 24.31
N VAL A 471 30.06 -1.72 23.51
CA VAL A 471 29.36 -1.25 22.31
C VAL A 471 27.87 -1.53 22.44
N LEU A 472 27.06 -0.51 22.17
CA LEU A 472 25.60 -0.60 22.09
C LEU A 472 25.17 -0.57 20.62
N ILE A 473 24.61 -1.66 20.12
CA ILE A 473 24.06 -1.76 18.77
C ILE A 473 22.57 -1.44 18.84
N CYS A 474 22.20 -0.23 18.40
CA CYS A 474 20.85 0.33 18.50
C CYS A 474 20.17 0.52 17.13
N VAL A 475 20.70 -0.08 16.07
CA VAL A 475 20.18 0.05 14.70
C VAL A 475 18.83 -0.66 14.52
N ASP A 476 17.98 -0.12 13.64
CA ASP A 476 16.61 -0.64 13.41
C ASP A 476 16.58 -1.94 12.63
N LYS A 477 17.47 -2.11 11.65
CA LYS A 477 17.47 -3.27 10.73
C LYS A 477 18.14 -4.48 11.39
N ALA A 478 17.38 -5.57 11.51
CA ALA A 478 17.81 -6.80 12.17
C ALA A 478 19.06 -7.42 11.54
N ASP A 479 19.11 -7.51 10.21
CA ASP A 479 20.25 -8.03 9.44
C ASP A 479 21.51 -7.20 9.63
N VAL A 480 21.36 -5.87 9.71
CA VAL A 480 22.46 -4.93 9.97
C VAL A 480 22.98 -5.10 11.39
N ALA A 481 22.09 -5.22 12.39
CA ALA A 481 22.49 -5.42 13.79
C ALA A 481 23.31 -6.71 13.96
N VAL A 482 22.85 -7.82 13.36
CA VAL A 482 23.55 -9.12 13.40
C VAL A 482 24.92 -9.01 12.71
N ARG A 483 25.01 -8.35 11.56
CA ARG A 483 26.27 -8.15 10.84
C ARG A 483 27.27 -7.33 11.63
N ILE A 484 26.82 -6.22 12.24
CA ILE A 484 27.68 -5.39 13.11
C ILE A 484 28.20 -6.23 14.28
N ALA A 485 27.33 -6.99 14.96
CA ALA A 485 27.70 -7.85 16.07
C ALA A 485 28.78 -8.88 15.67
N GLN A 486 28.59 -9.54 14.52
CA GLN A 486 29.57 -10.51 13.98
C GLN A 486 30.93 -9.85 13.69
N LEU A 487 30.92 -8.67 13.06
CA LEU A 487 32.16 -7.93 12.77
C LEU A 487 32.90 -7.54 14.06
N ILE A 488 32.17 -7.00 15.04
CA ILE A 488 32.77 -6.58 16.32
C ILE A 488 33.34 -7.79 17.07
N LYS A 489 32.60 -8.89 17.18
CA LYS A 489 33.06 -10.08 17.90
C LYS A 489 34.21 -10.81 17.19
N ALA A 490 34.29 -10.72 15.86
CA ALA A 490 35.42 -11.24 15.11
C ALA A 490 36.71 -10.44 15.33
N GLU A 491 36.62 -9.10 15.32
CA GLU A 491 37.78 -8.22 15.41
C GLU A 491 38.16 -7.87 16.87
N PHE A 492 37.13 -7.70 17.72
CA PHE A 492 37.29 -7.32 19.13
C PHE A 492 36.62 -8.34 20.07
N PRO A 493 37.10 -9.57 20.18
CA PRO A 493 36.38 -10.66 20.86
C PRO A 493 36.14 -10.42 22.36
N LEU A 494 36.94 -9.59 23.02
CA LEU A 494 36.80 -9.26 24.44
C LEU A 494 35.89 -8.06 24.70
N LEU A 495 35.48 -7.35 23.67
CA LEU A 495 34.61 -6.17 23.79
C LEU A 495 33.19 -6.59 24.18
N THR A 496 32.66 -5.97 25.24
CA THR A 496 31.27 -6.21 25.64
C THR A 496 30.31 -5.63 24.62
N VAL A 497 29.44 -6.45 24.04
CA VAL A 497 28.47 -6.07 23.01
C VAL A 497 27.06 -6.22 23.54
N LEU A 498 26.33 -5.10 23.60
CA LEU A 498 24.92 -5.06 23.93
C LEU A 498 24.14 -4.72 22.65
N ALA A 499 23.07 -5.43 22.37
CA ALA A 499 22.32 -5.20 21.14
C ALA A 499 20.81 -5.15 21.37
N ARG A 500 20.18 -4.22 20.68
CA ARG A 500 18.73 -4.17 20.53
C ARG A 500 18.28 -5.26 19.56
N ALA A 501 17.28 -6.03 19.93
CA ALA A 501 16.60 -6.98 19.09
C ALA A 501 15.18 -6.48 18.77
N PHE A 502 14.81 -6.46 17.49
CA PHE A 502 13.46 -6.09 17.08
C PHE A 502 12.43 -7.15 17.56
N ASP A 503 12.76 -8.41 17.37
CA ASP A 503 11.92 -9.54 17.72
C ASP A 503 12.72 -10.72 18.31
N ARG A 504 12.01 -11.80 18.62
CA ARG A 504 12.60 -13.01 19.19
C ARG A 504 13.57 -13.70 18.22
N GLY A 505 13.27 -13.71 16.91
CA GLY A 505 14.13 -14.28 15.89
C GLY A 505 15.47 -13.58 15.81
N THR A 506 15.44 -12.26 15.80
CA THR A 506 16.64 -11.39 15.83
C THR A 506 17.45 -11.60 17.12
N ALA A 507 16.78 -11.71 18.28
CA ALA A 507 17.46 -11.97 19.54
C ALA A 507 18.24 -13.30 19.53
N LEU A 508 17.65 -14.37 18.98
CA LEU A 508 18.34 -15.66 18.82
C LEU A 508 19.54 -15.56 17.87
N GLN A 509 19.44 -14.78 16.79
CA GLN A 509 20.55 -14.57 15.86
C GLN A 509 21.69 -13.76 16.51
N LEU A 510 21.37 -12.73 17.28
CA LEU A 510 22.35 -11.92 18.01
C LEU A 510 23.13 -12.75 19.05
N ILE A 511 22.44 -13.61 19.80
CA ILE A 511 23.14 -14.54 20.73
C ILE A 511 24.07 -15.48 19.97
N ARG A 512 23.65 -16.03 18.84
CA ARG A 512 24.52 -16.86 17.99
C ARG A 512 25.71 -16.10 17.42
N ALA A 513 25.55 -14.77 17.23
CA ALA A 513 26.64 -13.89 16.83
C ALA A 513 27.60 -13.53 17.99
N GLY A 514 27.33 -14.00 19.22
CA GLY A 514 28.19 -13.82 20.38
C GLY A 514 27.95 -12.51 21.15
N VAL A 515 26.78 -11.91 21.04
CA VAL A 515 26.40 -10.71 21.79
C VAL A 515 26.26 -11.06 23.29
N ASP A 516 26.85 -10.26 24.18
CA ASP A 516 26.85 -10.50 25.60
C ASP A 516 25.50 -10.19 26.27
N PHE A 517 24.77 -9.22 25.74
CA PHE A 517 23.45 -8.87 26.21
C PHE A 517 22.55 -8.46 25.03
N GLN A 518 21.33 -8.93 25.02
CA GLN A 518 20.32 -8.51 24.06
C GLN A 518 19.03 -8.10 24.77
N LEU A 519 18.38 -7.07 24.25
CA LEU A 519 17.09 -6.61 24.73
C LEU A 519 16.09 -6.58 23.58
N ARG A 520 14.95 -7.25 23.76
CA ARG A 520 13.82 -7.14 22.81
C ARG A 520 13.06 -5.85 23.09
N GLU A 521 13.05 -4.96 22.11
CA GLU A 521 12.55 -3.59 22.22
C GLU A 521 11.13 -3.50 22.80
N THR A 522 10.21 -4.32 22.30
CA THR A 522 8.79 -4.23 22.66
C THR A 522 8.41 -5.08 23.86
N PHE A 523 9.26 -6.01 24.31
CA PHE A 523 8.88 -6.99 25.32
C PHE A 523 8.61 -6.35 26.69
N GLU A 524 9.56 -5.58 27.21
CA GLU A 524 9.40 -4.95 28.53
C GLU A 524 8.31 -3.87 28.53
N SER A 525 8.23 -3.07 27.47
CA SER A 525 7.18 -2.07 27.33
C SER A 525 5.78 -2.71 27.20
N ALA A 526 5.66 -3.85 26.52
CA ALA A 526 4.40 -4.58 26.42
C ALA A 526 3.99 -5.20 27.76
N LEU A 527 4.93 -5.68 28.56
CA LEU A 527 4.66 -6.17 29.91
C LEU A 527 4.14 -5.05 30.83
N VAL A 528 4.79 -3.89 30.82
CA VAL A 528 4.35 -2.71 31.58
C VAL A 528 2.95 -2.29 31.14
N PHE A 529 2.70 -2.23 29.84
CA PHE A 529 1.38 -1.88 29.29
C PHE A 529 0.29 -2.90 29.69
N GLY A 530 0.61 -4.21 29.62
CA GLY A 530 -0.27 -5.28 30.08
C GLY A 530 -0.56 -5.21 31.58
N GLY A 531 0.44 -4.84 32.40
CA GLY A 531 0.28 -4.60 33.83
C GLY A 531 -0.69 -3.46 34.11
N SER A 532 -0.53 -2.31 33.45
CA SER A 532 -1.44 -1.17 33.59
C SER A 532 -2.88 -1.52 33.16
N ALA A 533 -3.03 -2.41 32.18
CA ALA A 533 -4.35 -2.91 31.81
C ALA A 533 -4.99 -3.75 32.92
N LEU A 534 -4.24 -4.64 33.59
CA LEU A 534 -4.71 -5.41 34.73
C LEU A 534 -5.13 -4.51 35.90
N GLU A 535 -4.34 -3.50 36.23
CA GLU A 535 -4.66 -2.49 37.25
C GLU A 535 -5.96 -1.75 36.92
N SER A 536 -6.15 -1.37 35.64
CA SER A 536 -7.38 -0.69 35.18
C SER A 536 -8.64 -1.59 35.28
N LEU A 537 -8.44 -2.91 35.29
CA LEU A 537 -9.49 -3.90 35.52
C LEU A 537 -9.72 -4.21 37.02
N GLY A 538 -9.00 -3.53 37.92
CA GLY A 538 -9.15 -3.65 39.36
C GLY A 538 -8.35 -4.79 40.01
N VAL A 539 -7.33 -5.32 39.33
CA VAL A 539 -6.41 -6.30 39.92
C VAL A 539 -5.45 -5.59 40.87
N ASP A 540 -5.19 -6.19 42.02
CA ASP A 540 -4.29 -5.62 43.03
C ASP A 540 -2.87 -5.45 42.45
N PRO A 541 -2.16 -4.31 42.71
CA PRO A 541 -0.81 -4.06 42.20
C PRO A 541 0.22 -5.15 42.55
N GLU A 542 0.09 -5.82 43.71
CA GLU A 542 0.99 -6.92 44.10
C GLU A 542 0.75 -8.15 43.19
N ASP A 543 -0.50 -8.47 42.89
CA ASP A 543 -0.87 -9.58 42.00
C ASP A 543 -0.48 -9.28 40.55
N VAL A 544 -0.57 -8.01 40.13
CA VAL A 544 -0.07 -7.56 38.82
C VAL A 544 1.43 -7.78 38.71
N ALA A 545 2.20 -7.37 39.73
CA ALA A 545 3.66 -7.53 39.74
C ALA A 545 4.05 -9.02 39.67
N GLU A 546 3.38 -9.89 40.43
CA GLU A 546 3.60 -11.35 40.40
C GLU A 546 3.27 -11.95 39.02
N THR A 547 2.16 -11.51 38.42
CA THR A 547 1.75 -11.95 37.07
C THR A 547 2.79 -11.56 36.02
N ILE A 548 3.28 -10.32 36.06
CA ILE A 548 4.32 -9.82 35.13
C ILE A 548 5.59 -10.63 35.27
N GLU A 549 6.02 -10.93 36.51
CA GLU A 549 7.24 -11.70 36.77
C GLU A 549 7.08 -13.17 36.31
N ASP A 550 5.91 -13.77 36.46
CA ASP A 550 5.63 -15.11 35.93
C ASP A 550 5.70 -15.15 34.40
N VAL A 551 5.13 -14.13 33.72
CA VAL A 551 5.24 -14.01 32.27
C VAL A 551 6.69 -13.87 31.83
N ARG A 552 7.49 -13.06 32.54
CA ARG A 552 8.93 -12.86 32.25
C ARG A 552 9.70 -14.17 32.42
N ARG A 553 9.47 -14.91 33.50
CA ARG A 553 10.09 -16.22 33.75
C ARG A 553 9.75 -17.24 32.65
N ARG A 554 8.47 -17.39 32.31
CA ARG A 554 8.02 -18.29 31.23
C ARG A 554 8.60 -17.92 29.87
N ASP A 555 8.76 -16.63 29.62
CA ASP A 555 9.37 -16.17 28.39
C ASP A 555 10.85 -16.51 28.33
N THR A 556 11.57 -16.43 29.46
CA THR A 556 12.98 -16.85 29.58
C THR A 556 13.12 -18.35 29.35
N ASP A 557 12.30 -19.18 30.00
CA ASP A 557 12.32 -20.64 29.81
C ASP A 557 12.04 -21.03 28.37
N ARG A 558 11.11 -20.33 27.75
CA ARG A 558 10.80 -20.52 26.32
C ARG A 558 11.99 -20.12 25.43
N PHE A 559 12.66 -19.03 25.78
CA PHE A 559 13.80 -18.55 25.02
C PHE A 559 14.97 -19.53 25.06
N GLU A 560 15.28 -20.08 26.24
CA GLU A 560 16.31 -21.13 26.42
C GLU A 560 15.96 -22.39 25.62
N THR A 561 14.70 -22.84 25.68
CA THR A 561 14.24 -23.97 24.86
C THR A 561 14.42 -23.70 23.37
N GLN A 562 14.15 -22.48 22.91
CA GLN A 562 14.31 -22.12 21.50
C GLN A 562 15.76 -21.97 21.05
N LEU A 563 16.66 -21.62 21.96
CA LEU A 563 18.10 -21.63 21.67
C LEU A 563 18.60 -23.05 21.38
N ALA A 564 18.11 -24.04 22.14
CA ALA A 564 18.50 -25.44 22.00
C ALA A 564 17.80 -26.16 20.84
N GLU A 565 16.49 -25.98 20.66
CA GLU A 565 15.61 -26.79 19.79
C GLU A 565 15.09 -26.04 18.55
N GLY A 566 15.33 -24.72 18.46
CA GLY A 566 14.88 -23.87 17.36
C GLY A 566 13.61 -23.07 17.66
N ILE A 567 13.31 -22.08 16.79
CA ILE A 567 12.32 -21.02 17.01
C ILE A 567 10.88 -21.52 17.23
N ARG A 568 10.53 -22.70 16.76
CA ARG A 568 9.20 -23.30 16.93
C ARG A 568 9.02 -24.06 18.24
N ALA A 569 10.09 -24.28 19.00
CA ALA A 569 10.03 -24.96 20.29
C ALA A 569 9.37 -24.08 21.39
N GLY A 570 8.99 -24.71 22.49
CA GLY A 570 8.51 -23.99 23.66
C GLY A 570 7.08 -23.44 23.57
N GLN A 571 6.21 -24.00 22.73
CA GLN A 571 4.81 -23.58 22.63
C GLN A 571 4.05 -23.77 23.95
N ARG A 572 4.45 -24.73 24.78
CA ARG A 572 3.85 -25.02 26.10
C ARG A 572 3.95 -23.84 27.10
N PHE A 573 4.87 -22.91 26.89
CA PHE A 573 5.05 -21.73 27.74
C PHE A 573 4.10 -20.58 27.38
N LEU A 574 3.41 -20.67 26.23
CA LEU A 574 2.41 -19.68 25.81
C LEU A 574 1.02 -20.07 26.31
N ARG A 575 0.28 -19.06 26.69
CA ARG A 575 -1.14 -19.19 27.01
C ARG A 575 -1.98 -18.69 25.84
N GLY A 576 -2.79 -19.56 25.26
CA GLY A 576 -3.75 -19.19 24.22
C GLY A 576 -5.06 -18.67 24.80
N ASN A 577 -5.82 -17.93 24.00
CA ASN A 577 -7.17 -17.46 24.33
C ASN A 577 -8.28 -18.46 23.93
N ILE A 578 -7.90 -19.62 23.38
CA ILE A 578 -8.84 -20.71 23.07
C ILE A 578 -9.05 -21.48 24.36
N GLY A 579 -10.30 -21.57 24.81
CA GLY A 579 -10.69 -22.17 26.10
C GLY A 579 -10.41 -23.68 26.22
N THR A 580 -9.14 -24.03 26.32
CA THR A 580 -8.72 -25.35 26.82
C THR A 580 -8.75 -25.33 28.37
N PRO A 581 -9.25 -26.35 29.05
CA PRO A 581 -9.20 -26.42 30.51
C PRO A 581 -7.74 -26.25 30.97
N ILE A 582 -7.50 -25.30 31.84
CA ILE A 582 -6.14 -25.01 32.33
C ILE A 582 -5.90 -25.96 33.50
N PRO A 583 -4.89 -26.84 33.43
CA PRO A 583 -4.61 -27.80 34.47
C PRO A 583 -4.12 -27.19 35.79
N THR A 584 -3.58 -25.94 35.73
CA THR A 584 -3.04 -25.25 36.90
C THR A 584 -3.43 -23.77 36.87
N PRO A 585 -3.88 -23.16 37.99
CA PRO A 585 -4.09 -21.70 38.05
C PRO A 585 -2.80 -20.95 37.83
N LEU A 586 -2.87 -19.73 37.26
CA LEU A 586 -1.73 -18.86 37.01
C LEU A 586 -1.00 -18.43 38.29
N SER A 587 -1.74 -18.37 39.38
CA SER A 587 -1.25 -18.13 40.76
C SER A 587 -2.01 -19.03 41.70
N THR A 588 -1.36 -19.52 42.75
CA THR A 588 -2.04 -20.14 43.88
C THR A 588 -2.75 -19.05 44.69
N PRO A 589 -4.02 -19.17 45.02
CA PRO A 589 -4.69 -18.18 45.85
C PRO A 589 -3.94 -18.00 47.17
N ARG A 590 -3.59 -16.78 47.53
CA ARG A 590 -2.89 -16.45 48.80
C ARG A 590 -3.78 -16.72 50.03
N ARG A 591 -5.08 -16.86 49.83
CA ARG A 591 -6.03 -17.20 50.89
C ARG A 591 -6.81 -18.46 50.49
N PRO A 592 -6.90 -19.45 51.35
CA PRO A 592 -7.77 -20.60 51.10
C PRO A 592 -9.22 -20.13 50.91
N GLY A 593 -9.90 -20.68 49.90
CA GLY A 593 -11.30 -20.35 49.65
C GLY A 593 -12.13 -20.60 50.90
N GLN A 594 -12.98 -19.65 51.29
CA GLN A 594 -13.96 -19.85 52.37
C GLN A 594 -15.21 -20.47 51.78
N ALA A 595 -15.69 -21.52 52.43
CA ALA A 595 -16.97 -22.13 52.10
C ALA A 595 -18.12 -21.16 52.37
N LEU A 596 -18.98 -20.94 51.35
CA LEU A 596 -20.15 -20.07 51.46
C LEU A 596 -21.32 -20.72 52.17
N ASN A 597 -21.38 -22.07 52.22
CA ASN A 597 -22.38 -22.87 52.88
C ASN A 597 -21.85 -24.29 53.16
N GLU A 598 -22.64 -25.14 53.90
CA GLU A 598 -22.24 -26.50 54.27
C GLU A 598 -22.01 -27.42 53.05
N GLU A 599 -22.71 -27.21 51.94
CA GLU A 599 -22.54 -28.00 50.71
C GLU A 599 -21.21 -27.72 50.05
N THR A 600 -20.73 -26.46 50.04
CA THR A 600 -19.44 -26.07 49.47
C THR A 600 -18.25 -26.41 50.38
N ALA A 601 -18.47 -26.60 51.69
CA ALA A 601 -17.43 -27.04 52.63
C ALA A 601 -16.92 -28.46 52.30
N GLY A 602 -17.81 -29.36 51.86
CA GLY A 602 -17.45 -30.72 51.46
C GLY A 602 -16.62 -30.83 50.18
N VAL A 603 -16.67 -29.81 49.32
CA VAL A 603 -15.89 -29.75 48.07
C VAL A 603 -14.48 -29.23 48.33
N LEU A 604 -14.28 -28.28 49.24
CA LEU A 604 -12.98 -27.70 49.59
C LEU A 604 -12.06 -28.71 50.31
N HIS A 605 -12.64 -29.65 51.10
CA HIS A 605 -11.85 -30.69 51.75
C HIS A 605 -11.43 -31.87 50.85
N LYS A 606 -11.95 -31.96 49.61
CA LYS A 606 -11.56 -33.02 48.63
C LYS A 606 -10.36 -32.65 47.77
N SER A 607 -9.79 -31.47 47.90
CA SER A 607 -8.68 -30.97 47.07
C SER A 607 -7.31 -31.00 47.75
N GLU A 608 -7.13 -31.66 48.87
CA GLU A 608 -5.78 -32.00 49.38
C GLU A 608 -5.25 -33.20 48.59
N PRO A 609 -4.10 -33.06 47.88
CA PRO A 609 -3.45 -34.22 47.32
C PRO A 609 -2.93 -35.08 48.46
N ALA A 610 -3.24 -36.36 48.47
CA ALA A 610 -2.53 -37.34 49.25
C ALA A 610 -1.06 -37.39 48.80
N ASP A 611 -0.16 -37.39 49.77
CA ASP A 611 1.31 -37.43 49.70
C ASP A 611 1.93 -38.11 48.48
#